data_0c71a78cff1bd5e1d84768a4fd062838
#
_entry.id   0c71a78cff1bd5e1d84768a4fd062838
#
_cell.length_a   1.000
_cell.length_b   1.000
_cell.length_c   1.000
_cell.angle_alpha   90.00
_cell.angle_beta   90.00
_cell.angle_gamma   90.00
#
_symmetry.space_group_name_H-M   'P 1'
#
loop_
_entity.id
_entity.type
_entity.pdbx_description
1 polymer ?
#
loop_
_entity_poly.entity_id
_entity_poly.type
_entity_poly.pdbx_seq_one_letter_code
_entity_poly.pdbx_strand_id
1 'polypeptide(L)'
;MAKVALITGVTGQDGAYLTEMLLDKGYEVHGIKRRSSLFNTARIDHLFHDVHEKGRPFYLHHGDMTDSSSLTHIIQKVQPDEIYNLAAQSHVAVSFEEPEYTANSDAIGPLRILEAIRILGLTKKTRFYQASTSELYGLVQEVPQKETTPFYPRSPYAVAKLYAYWITVNYREAYGIYACNGILFNHESPIRGETFVTRKITRALSRIKLGIQECLYLGNMDSLRDWGHAKDYVEMQWLMLQQETPEDFVIATGVQYSVREFVNVAAKELGMSISWNGKGVDEKGYDESGKCIVAVDPRYFRPTEVETLLGDASKAKNKLGWTPKITFDELVAEMVREDLKGAERDELIKNHGYQVFRPQE
;
A
#
# COMPACT_ATOMS: atom_id res chain seq x y z
N MET A 1 9.49 -17.12 -24.80
CA MET A 1 9.21 -17.63 -23.45
C MET A 1 8.48 -16.52 -22.70
N ALA A 2 7.55 -16.85 -21.81
CA ALA A 2 6.92 -15.87 -20.94
C ALA A 2 7.99 -15.22 -20.03
N LYS A 3 7.85 -13.92 -19.72
CA LYS A 3 8.69 -13.30 -18.69
C LYS A 3 8.32 -13.84 -17.31
N VAL A 4 9.29 -13.98 -16.44
CA VAL A 4 9.15 -14.47 -15.08
C VAL A 4 9.24 -13.29 -14.10
N ALA A 5 8.19 -13.09 -13.32
CA ALA A 5 8.14 -12.06 -12.27
C ALA A 5 8.15 -12.68 -10.87
N LEU A 6 8.93 -12.08 -9.96
CA LEU A 6 8.93 -12.43 -8.54
C LEU A 6 8.41 -11.21 -7.74
N ILE A 7 7.35 -11.42 -6.95
CA ILE A 7 6.71 -10.39 -6.14
C ILE A 7 6.88 -10.72 -4.66
N THR A 8 7.57 -9.87 -3.92
CA THR A 8 7.51 -9.91 -2.45
C THR A 8 6.28 -9.17 -1.96
N GLY A 9 5.69 -9.58 -0.83
CA GLY A 9 4.47 -8.93 -0.35
C GLY A 9 3.24 -9.20 -1.25
N VAL A 10 3.22 -10.31 -1.95
CA VAL A 10 2.17 -10.71 -2.90
C VAL A 10 0.78 -10.75 -2.29
N THR A 11 0.66 -10.95 -0.98
CA THR A 11 -0.61 -10.98 -0.23
C THR A 11 -1.11 -9.59 0.18
N GLY A 12 -0.36 -8.54 -0.12
CA GLY A 12 -0.76 -7.15 0.09
C GLY A 12 -1.67 -6.63 -1.03
N GLN A 13 -2.17 -5.41 -0.88
CA GLN A 13 -3.02 -4.74 -1.87
C GLN A 13 -2.33 -4.67 -3.25
N ASP A 14 -1.17 -4.06 -3.30
CA ASP A 14 -0.41 -3.87 -4.54
C ASP A 14 0.03 -5.21 -5.13
N GLY A 15 0.48 -6.13 -4.27
CA GLY A 15 0.90 -7.46 -4.69
C GLY A 15 -0.23 -8.23 -5.39
N ALA A 16 -1.46 -8.12 -4.90
CA ALA A 16 -2.63 -8.77 -5.50
C ALA A 16 -2.95 -8.16 -6.89
N TYR A 17 -3.10 -6.84 -6.99
CA TYR A 17 -3.38 -6.19 -8.28
C TYR A 17 -2.23 -6.35 -9.29
N LEU A 18 -0.99 -6.28 -8.85
CA LEU A 18 0.16 -6.50 -9.72
C LEU A 18 0.20 -7.94 -10.25
N THR A 19 -0.10 -8.93 -9.39
CA THR A 19 -0.18 -10.35 -9.79
C THR A 19 -1.24 -10.53 -10.87
N GLU A 20 -2.46 -10.02 -10.66
CA GLU A 20 -3.55 -10.08 -11.62
C GLU A 20 -3.14 -9.48 -12.96
N MET A 21 -2.62 -8.25 -12.94
CA MET A 21 -2.19 -7.54 -14.14
C MET A 21 -1.05 -8.27 -14.89
N LEU A 22 -0.07 -8.83 -14.19
CA LEU A 22 1.04 -9.55 -14.83
C LEU A 22 0.59 -10.89 -15.43
N LEU A 23 -0.31 -11.61 -14.77
CA LEU A 23 -0.91 -12.83 -15.32
C LEU A 23 -1.70 -12.52 -16.61
N ASP A 24 -2.47 -11.42 -16.63
CA ASP A 24 -3.20 -10.97 -17.82
C ASP A 24 -2.27 -10.52 -18.96
N LYS A 25 -1.05 -10.07 -18.64
CA LYS A 25 0.01 -9.78 -19.61
C LYS A 25 0.80 -11.03 -20.07
N GLY A 26 0.46 -12.22 -19.55
CA GLY A 26 1.09 -13.48 -19.92
C GLY A 26 2.42 -13.79 -19.23
N TYR A 27 2.67 -13.16 -18.08
CA TYR A 27 3.82 -13.50 -17.23
C TYR A 27 3.61 -14.84 -16.50
N GLU A 28 4.70 -15.52 -16.20
CA GLU A 28 4.79 -16.48 -15.11
C GLU A 28 5.07 -15.70 -13.82
N VAL A 29 4.19 -15.81 -12.82
CA VAL A 29 4.26 -15.00 -11.59
C VAL A 29 4.58 -15.88 -10.39
N HIS A 30 5.62 -15.52 -9.66
CA HIS A 30 6.02 -16.10 -8.39
C HIS A 30 5.80 -15.10 -7.26
N GLY A 31 5.05 -15.50 -6.23
CA GLY A 31 4.78 -14.67 -5.06
C GLY A 31 5.49 -15.18 -3.81
N ILE A 32 6.11 -14.28 -3.04
CA ILE A 32 6.64 -14.61 -1.70
C ILE A 32 5.60 -14.20 -0.66
N LYS A 33 5.18 -15.17 0.17
CA LYS A 33 4.31 -14.97 1.33
C LYS A 33 4.99 -15.43 2.62
N ARG A 34 4.73 -14.72 3.72
CA ARG A 34 5.20 -15.17 5.05
C ARG A 34 4.41 -16.37 5.54
N ARG A 35 5.07 -17.24 6.28
CA ARG A 35 4.38 -18.32 7.01
C ARG A 35 3.57 -17.72 8.16
N SER A 36 2.28 -18.00 8.17
CA SER A 36 1.35 -17.64 9.25
C SER A 36 0.56 -18.87 9.68
N SER A 37 0.12 -18.92 10.92
CA SER A 37 -0.80 -19.95 11.44
C SER A 37 -2.23 -19.74 10.90
N LEU A 38 -2.59 -18.51 10.56
CA LEU A 38 -3.86 -18.16 9.93
C LEU A 38 -3.69 -18.00 8.42
N PHE A 39 -4.79 -18.15 7.68
CA PHE A 39 -4.81 -17.84 6.25
C PHE A 39 -4.55 -16.34 6.05
N ASN A 40 -3.63 -16.01 5.16
CA ASN A 40 -3.24 -14.64 4.84
C ASN A 40 -3.26 -14.36 3.32
N THR A 41 -3.96 -15.19 2.55
CA THR A 41 -4.01 -15.15 1.08
C THR A 41 -5.33 -14.65 0.51
N ALA A 42 -6.27 -14.20 1.34
CA ALA A 42 -7.63 -13.82 0.92
C ALA A 42 -7.69 -12.86 -0.29
N ARG A 43 -6.67 -11.98 -0.46
CA ARG A 43 -6.58 -11.06 -1.60
C ARG A 43 -6.17 -11.70 -2.92
N ILE A 44 -5.61 -12.90 -2.86
CA ILE A 44 -5.06 -13.62 -4.03
C ILE A 44 -5.68 -15.01 -4.23
N ASP A 45 -6.60 -15.44 -3.36
CA ASP A 45 -7.21 -16.79 -3.45
C ASP A 45 -7.94 -17.00 -4.78
N HIS A 46 -8.55 -15.95 -5.34
CA HIS A 46 -9.21 -15.99 -6.64
C HIS A 46 -8.26 -16.15 -7.83
N LEU A 47 -6.96 -15.93 -7.63
CA LEU A 47 -5.92 -16.13 -8.65
C LEU A 47 -5.24 -17.49 -8.54
N PHE A 48 -5.41 -18.15 -7.40
CA PHE A 48 -4.78 -19.43 -7.13
C PHE A 48 -5.63 -20.57 -7.68
N HIS A 49 -5.02 -21.43 -8.47
CA HIS A 49 -5.63 -22.65 -8.95
C HIS A 49 -5.02 -23.87 -8.27
N ASP A 50 -5.80 -24.93 -8.12
CA ASP A 50 -5.31 -26.22 -7.63
C ASP A 50 -4.18 -26.71 -8.55
N VAL A 51 -3.10 -27.22 -7.95
CA VAL A 51 -1.93 -27.74 -8.68
C VAL A 51 -2.27 -28.87 -9.66
N HIS A 52 -3.44 -29.50 -9.49
CA HIS A 52 -3.95 -30.55 -10.35
C HIS A 52 -4.75 -30.03 -11.55
N GLU A 53 -5.08 -28.75 -11.59
CA GLU A 53 -5.78 -28.10 -12.68
C GLU A 53 -4.81 -27.35 -13.60
N LYS A 54 -5.10 -27.30 -14.90
CA LYS A 54 -4.39 -26.44 -15.84
C LYS A 54 -4.85 -24.98 -15.60
N GLY A 55 -4.16 -24.29 -14.68
CA GLY A 55 -4.44 -22.93 -14.32
C GLY A 55 -3.46 -21.91 -14.88
N ARG A 56 -3.62 -20.66 -14.45
CA ARG A 56 -2.67 -19.57 -14.72
C ARG A 56 -1.32 -19.87 -14.05
N PRO A 57 -0.18 -19.48 -14.64
CA PRO A 57 1.15 -19.75 -14.09
C PRO A 57 1.46 -18.83 -12.88
N PHE A 58 0.81 -19.12 -11.74
CA PHE A 58 0.99 -18.42 -10.48
C PHE A 58 1.45 -19.38 -9.37
N TYR A 59 2.62 -19.09 -8.79
CA TYR A 59 3.28 -19.96 -7.82
C TYR A 59 3.60 -19.20 -6.53
N LEU A 60 3.31 -19.80 -5.37
CA LEU A 60 3.57 -19.22 -4.07
C LEU A 60 4.75 -19.89 -3.37
N HIS A 61 5.63 -19.07 -2.81
CA HIS A 61 6.80 -19.49 -2.03
C HIS A 61 6.68 -18.97 -0.60
N HIS A 62 7.12 -19.75 0.37
CA HIS A 62 7.29 -19.27 1.74
C HIS A 62 8.64 -18.61 1.89
N GLY A 63 8.66 -17.37 2.34
CA GLY A 63 9.87 -16.58 2.60
C GLY A 63 9.58 -15.36 3.45
N ASP A 64 10.60 -14.79 4.03
CA ASP A 64 10.52 -13.58 4.86
C ASP A 64 11.66 -12.62 4.49
N MET A 65 11.39 -11.31 4.51
CA MET A 65 12.40 -10.28 4.23
C MET A 65 13.54 -10.28 5.24
N THR A 66 13.32 -10.88 6.41
CA THR A 66 14.33 -11.02 7.47
C THR A 66 15.22 -12.25 7.32
N ASP A 67 14.93 -13.15 6.35
CA ASP A 67 15.67 -14.38 6.10
C ASP A 67 16.38 -14.37 4.74
N SER A 68 17.68 -14.09 4.74
CA SER A 68 18.49 -14.03 3.52
C SER A 68 18.64 -15.38 2.85
N SER A 69 18.62 -16.49 3.58
CA SER A 69 18.80 -17.83 3.02
C SER A 69 17.58 -18.25 2.20
N SER A 70 16.37 -18.00 2.72
CA SER A 70 15.13 -18.30 2.00
C SER A 70 14.99 -17.43 0.75
N LEU A 71 15.28 -16.13 0.82
CA LEU A 71 15.23 -15.22 -0.31
C LEU A 71 16.21 -15.63 -1.41
N THR A 72 17.47 -15.92 -1.05
CA THR A 72 18.49 -16.38 -2.01
C THR A 72 18.08 -17.69 -2.69
N HIS A 73 17.57 -18.65 -1.93
CA HIS A 73 17.09 -19.93 -2.48
C HIS A 73 15.92 -19.74 -3.46
N ILE A 74 14.95 -18.90 -3.12
CA ILE A 74 13.81 -18.62 -4.01
C ILE A 74 14.28 -17.96 -5.30
N ILE A 75 15.12 -16.91 -5.22
CA ILE A 75 15.64 -16.21 -6.40
C ILE A 75 16.48 -17.15 -7.26
N GLN A 76 17.31 -18.00 -6.65
CA GLN A 76 18.09 -19.02 -7.36
C GLN A 76 17.20 -20.02 -8.13
N LYS A 77 16.10 -20.47 -7.50
CA LYS A 77 15.17 -21.42 -8.11
C LYS A 77 14.34 -20.79 -9.23
N VAL A 78 13.86 -19.57 -9.01
CA VAL A 78 12.93 -18.87 -9.93
C VAL A 78 13.67 -18.24 -11.09
N GLN A 79 14.89 -17.72 -10.89
CA GLN A 79 15.67 -17.00 -11.91
C GLN A 79 14.85 -15.88 -12.59
N PRO A 80 14.25 -14.93 -11.83
CA PRO A 80 13.29 -13.98 -12.35
C PRO A 80 13.90 -12.98 -13.34
N ASP A 81 13.10 -12.56 -14.31
CA ASP A 81 13.42 -11.43 -15.19
C ASP A 81 13.13 -10.10 -14.49
N GLU A 82 12.11 -10.07 -13.64
CA GLU A 82 11.66 -8.88 -12.91
C GLU A 82 11.38 -9.24 -11.45
N ILE A 83 11.88 -8.41 -10.51
CA ILE A 83 11.55 -8.51 -9.09
C ILE A 83 10.85 -7.23 -8.65
N TYR A 84 9.64 -7.37 -8.08
CA TYR A 84 8.87 -6.31 -7.47
C TYR A 84 8.92 -6.44 -5.95
N ASN A 85 9.69 -5.60 -5.29
CA ASN A 85 9.83 -5.62 -3.85
C ASN A 85 8.77 -4.71 -3.20
N LEU A 86 7.64 -5.32 -2.83
CA LEU A 86 6.50 -4.66 -2.21
C LEU A 86 6.34 -5.01 -0.72
N ALA A 87 7.08 -6.01 -0.25
CA ALA A 87 7.02 -6.44 1.15
C ALA A 87 7.59 -5.39 2.09
N ALA A 88 6.83 -5.05 3.12
CA ALA A 88 7.24 -4.16 4.18
C ALA A 88 6.39 -4.35 5.46
N GLN A 89 6.91 -3.92 6.61
CA GLN A 89 6.08 -3.50 7.73
C GLN A 89 5.62 -2.07 7.43
N SER A 90 4.45 -1.91 6.81
CA SER A 90 4.00 -0.64 6.21
C SER A 90 3.13 0.22 7.12
N HIS A 91 2.83 -0.23 8.34
CA HIS A 91 2.02 0.53 9.28
C HIS A 91 2.90 1.52 10.07
N VAL A 92 2.81 2.80 9.73
CA VAL A 92 3.71 3.84 10.28
C VAL A 92 3.64 3.92 11.80
N ALA A 93 2.45 3.87 12.40
CA ALA A 93 2.33 3.93 13.87
C ALA A 93 3.00 2.73 14.55
N VAL A 94 2.82 1.52 14.03
CA VAL A 94 3.46 0.30 14.54
C VAL A 94 4.99 0.37 14.46
N SER A 95 5.56 1.12 13.51
CA SER A 95 7.02 1.27 13.42
C SER A 95 7.64 1.96 14.64
N PHE A 96 6.87 2.74 15.41
CA PHE A 96 7.34 3.30 16.68
C PHE A 96 7.35 2.27 17.82
N GLU A 97 6.53 1.22 17.72
CA GLU A 97 6.47 0.14 18.70
C GLU A 97 7.47 -0.99 18.34
N GLU A 98 7.68 -1.25 17.04
CA GLU A 98 8.56 -2.30 16.52
C GLU A 98 9.64 -1.75 15.57
N PRO A 99 10.50 -0.81 16.01
CA PRO A 99 11.46 -0.14 15.12
C PRO A 99 12.54 -1.08 14.58
N GLU A 100 12.98 -2.05 15.37
CA GLU A 100 14.02 -3.01 14.97
C GLU A 100 13.51 -3.98 13.90
N TYR A 101 12.31 -4.54 14.09
CA TYR A 101 11.68 -5.39 13.08
C TYR A 101 11.44 -4.61 11.78
N THR A 102 10.95 -3.38 11.89
CA THR A 102 10.73 -2.48 10.75
C THR A 102 12.04 -2.24 10.00
N ALA A 103 13.13 -1.92 10.69
CA ALA A 103 14.45 -1.74 10.07
C ALA A 103 14.95 -3.03 9.39
N ASN A 104 14.79 -4.18 10.05
CA ASN A 104 15.25 -5.46 9.53
C ASN A 104 14.49 -5.90 8.27
N SER A 105 13.17 -5.71 8.21
CA SER A 105 12.35 -6.05 7.06
C SER A 105 12.46 -5.02 5.93
N ASP A 106 12.37 -3.73 6.26
CA ASP A 106 12.14 -2.67 5.27
C ASP A 106 13.44 -2.02 4.77
N ALA A 107 14.52 -2.04 5.58
CA ALA A 107 15.82 -1.56 5.17
C ALA A 107 16.74 -2.71 4.70
N ILE A 108 16.96 -3.68 5.57
CA ILE A 108 17.92 -4.77 5.27
C ILE A 108 17.31 -5.81 4.33
N GLY A 109 15.98 -5.99 4.33
CA GLY A 109 15.29 -6.88 3.39
C GLY A 109 15.60 -6.60 1.92
N PRO A 110 15.44 -5.35 1.41
CA PRO A 110 15.84 -4.96 0.06
C PRO A 110 17.33 -5.23 -0.24
N LEU A 111 18.22 -4.94 0.71
CA LEU A 111 19.65 -5.26 0.57
C LEU A 111 19.87 -6.77 0.34
N ARG A 112 19.16 -7.65 1.07
CA ARG A 112 19.24 -9.10 0.90
C ARG A 112 18.88 -9.54 -0.51
N ILE A 113 17.85 -8.93 -1.11
CA ILE A 113 17.43 -9.24 -2.49
C ILE A 113 18.48 -8.75 -3.48
N LEU A 114 18.98 -7.52 -3.33
CA LEU A 114 20.02 -6.96 -4.19
C LEU A 114 21.31 -7.78 -4.12
N GLU A 115 21.72 -8.21 -2.93
CA GLU A 115 22.86 -9.13 -2.75
C GLU A 115 22.60 -10.49 -3.39
N ALA A 116 21.40 -11.05 -3.26
CA ALA A 116 21.07 -12.31 -3.94
C ALA A 116 21.16 -12.17 -5.47
N ILE A 117 20.66 -11.08 -6.06
CA ILE A 117 20.81 -10.78 -7.49
C ILE A 117 22.31 -10.76 -7.89
N ARG A 118 23.14 -10.07 -7.09
CA ARG A 118 24.58 -9.92 -7.34
C ARG A 118 25.33 -11.26 -7.21
N ILE A 119 25.13 -11.99 -6.10
CA ILE A 119 25.82 -13.25 -5.79
C ILE A 119 25.45 -14.34 -6.80
N LEU A 120 24.19 -14.37 -7.26
CA LEU A 120 23.72 -15.36 -8.24
C LEU A 120 24.07 -15.00 -9.69
N GLY A 121 24.78 -13.90 -9.94
CA GLY A 121 25.19 -13.47 -11.28
C GLY A 121 24.03 -12.95 -12.14
N LEU A 122 22.93 -12.49 -11.53
CA LEU A 122 21.72 -12.07 -12.23
C LEU A 122 21.71 -10.56 -12.58
N THR A 123 22.79 -9.84 -12.34
CA THR A 123 22.90 -8.37 -12.48
C THR A 123 22.53 -7.85 -13.88
N LYS A 124 22.71 -8.66 -14.93
CA LYS A 124 22.38 -8.29 -16.32
C LYS A 124 21.03 -8.82 -16.78
N LYS A 125 20.43 -9.73 -16.02
CA LYS A 125 19.15 -10.36 -16.35
C LYS A 125 18.00 -9.73 -15.60
N THR A 126 18.12 -9.63 -14.27
CA THR A 126 17.01 -9.30 -13.37
C THR A 126 16.88 -7.79 -13.19
N ARG A 127 15.69 -7.27 -13.49
CA ARG A 127 15.29 -5.89 -13.19
C ARG A 127 14.63 -5.84 -11.82
N PHE A 128 14.97 -4.83 -11.02
CA PHE A 128 14.51 -4.71 -9.64
C PHE A 128 13.72 -3.41 -9.43
N TYR A 129 12.49 -3.55 -8.97
CA TYR A 129 11.64 -2.44 -8.52
C TYR A 129 11.59 -2.41 -6.99
N GLN A 130 11.89 -1.26 -6.40
CA GLN A 130 11.73 -0.98 -4.98
C GLN A 130 10.51 -0.11 -4.76
N ALA A 131 9.52 -0.61 -4.01
CA ALA A 131 8.44 0.23 -3.49
C ALA A 131 9.03 1.17 -2.43
N SER A 132 9.21 2.43 -2.80
CA SER A 132 9.55 3.51 -1.90
C SER A 132 8.27 4.22 -1.43
N THR A 133 8.35 5.37 -0.79
CA THR A 133 7.19 6.00 -0.14
C THR A 133 7.31 7.51 -0.08
N SER A 134 6.20 8.23 -0.15
CA SER A 134 6.12 9.67 0.12
C SER A 134 6.49 10.04 1.57
N GLU A 135 6.44 9.08 2.50
CA GLU A 135 6.88 9.29 3.90
C GLU A 135 8.39 9.64 4.00
N LEU A 136 9.19 9.41 2.93
CA LEU A 136 10.58 9.90 2.86
C LEU A 136 10.67 11.41 2.99
N TYR A 137 9.69 12.14 2.45
CA TYR A 137 9.65 13.60 2.49
C TYR A 137 9.38 14.12 3.91
N GLY A 138 8.56 13.43 4.70
CA GLY A 138 8.35 13.63 6.13
C GLY A 138 8.08 15.08 6.53
N LEU A 139 9.06 15.78 7.12
CA LEU A 139 9.02 17.23 7.29
C LEU A 139 9.31 17.89 5.95
N VAL A 140 8.25 18.13 5.21
CA VAL A 140 8.27 18.53 3.80
C VAL A 140 9.10 19.81 3.58
N GLN A 141 10.08 19.73 2.66
CA GLN A 141 10.98 20.84 2.34
C GLN A 141 10.54 21.63 1.10
N GLU A 142 9.66 21.06 0.29
CA GLU A 142 9.14 21.66 -0.95
C GLU A 142 7.73 21.12 -1.23
N VAL A 143 6.84 21.95 -1.76
CA VAL A 143 5.47 21.56 -2.17
C VAL A 143 5.21 22.05 -3.59
N PRO A 144 4.76 21.20 -4.53
CA PRO A 144 4.65 19.72 -4.42
C PRO A 144 6.01 19.03 -4.37
N GLN A 145 6.03 17.78 -3.86
CA GLN A 145 7.24 16.97 -3.77
C GLN A 145 7.51 16.26 -5.10
N LYS A 146 8.75 16.29 -5.55
CA LYS A 146 9.27 15.64 -6.76
C LYS A 146 10.52 14.82 -6.44
N GLU A 147 11.07 14.13 -7.41
CA GLU A 147 12.22 13.23 -7.25
C GLU A 147 13.47 13.91 -6.70
N THR A 148 13.61 15.24 -6.88
CA THR A 148 14.74 16.03 -6.39
C THR A 148 14.48 16.74 -5.05
N THR A 149 13.27 16.67 -4.51
CA THR A 149 12.94 17.26 -3.22
C THR A 149 13.71 16.54 -2.11
N PRO A 150 14.41 17.28 -1.21
CA PRO A 150 15.16 16.67 -0.11
C PRO A 150 14.26 15.84 0.82
N PHE A 151 14.75 14.69 1.24
CA PHE A 151 14.08 13.82 2.19
C PHE A 151 14.33 14.25 3.65
N TYR A 152 13.29 14.18 4.48
CA TYR A 152 13.37 14.43 5.93
C TYR A 152 12.42 13.49 6.69
N PRO A 153 12.76 12.19 6.82
CA PRO A 153 11.86 11.18 7.37
C PRO A 153 11.44 11.49 8.82
N ARG A 154 10.18 11.14 9.16
CA ARG A 154 9.56 11.46 10.46
C ARG A 154 9.06 10.21 11.21
N SER A 155 9.50 9.01 10.81
CA SER A 155 9.14 7.77 11.48
C SER A 155 10.24 6.71 11.30
N PRO A 156 10.34 5.68 12.17
CA PRO A 156 11.24 4.55 11.96
C PRO A 156 10.98 3.85 10.62
N TYR A 157 9.70 3.74 10.19
CA TYR A 157 9.34 3.26 8.87
C TYR A 157 9.98 4.09 7.75
N ALA A 158 9.82 5.41 7.80
CA ALA A 158 10.37 6.28 6.77
C ALA A 158 11.90 6.24 6.72
N VAL A 159 12.58 6.14 7.88
CA VAL A 159 14.04 5.97 7.95
C VAL A 159 14.48 4.64 7.33
N ALA A 160 13.77 3.53 7.61
CA ALA A 160 14.06 2.24 7.00
C ALA A 160 13.86 2.26 5.47
N LYS A 161 12.79 2.90 5.00
CA LYS A 161 12.54 3.10 3.57
C LYS A 161 13.54 4.04 2.91
N LEU A 162 14.10 5.02 3.64
CA LEU A 162 15.18 5.88 3.13
C LEU A 162 16.46 5.08 2.89
N TYR A 163 16.81 4.17 3.79
CA TYR A 163 17.91 3.25 3.55
C TYR A 163 17.65 2.39 2.30
N ALA A 164 16.44 1.81 2.18
CA ALA A 164 16.05 1.00 1.02
C ALA A 164 16.15 1.78 -0.30
N TYR A 165 15.74 3.04 -0.30
CA TYR A 165 15.89 3.94 -1.44
C TYR A 165 17.35 4.10 -1.87
N TRP A 166 18.22 4.50 -0.93
CA TRP A 166 19.60 4.80 -1.24
C TRP A 166 20.43 3.54 -1.52
N ILE A 167 20.15 2.41 -0.91
CA ILE A 167 20.85 1.17 -1.26
C ILE A 167 20.46 0.68 -2.66
N THR A 168 19.22 0.91 -3.10
CA THR A 168 18.78 0.62 -4.46
C THR A 168 19.53 1.48 -5.48
N VAL A 169 19.67 2.80 -5.23
CA VAL A 169 20.48 3.72 -6.05
C VAL A 169 21.93 3.27 -6.08
N ASN A 170 22.50 2.97 -4.92
CA ASN A 170 23.90 2.54 -4.81
C ASN A 170 24.17 1.26 -5.62
N TYR A 171 23.30 0.25 -5.55
CA TYR A 171 23.50 -1.00 -6.30
C TYR A 171 23.30 -0.83 -7.80
N ARG A 172 22.43 0.09 -8.22
CA ARG A 172 22.31 0.51 -9.61
C ARG A 172 23.61 1.08 -10.13
N GLU A 173 24.22 2.01 -9.40
CA GLU A 173 25.44 2.72 -9.81
C GLU A 173 26.70 1.87 -9.67
N ALA A 174 26.86 1.15 -8.55
CA ALA A 174 28.07 0.39 -8.26
C ALA A 174 28.16 -0.92 -9.04
N TYR A 175 27.04 -1.62 -9.26
CA TYR A 175 27.04 -2.96 -9.86
C TYR A 175 26.32 -3.04 -11.20
N GLY A 176 25.74 -1.93 -11.66
CA GLY A 176 25.01 -1.88 -12.94
C GLY A 176 23.76 -2.75 -12.97
N ILE A 177 23.12 -2.96 -11.81
CA ILE A 177 21.83 -3.64 -11.73
C ILE A 177 20.76 -2.67 -12.27
N TYR A 178 19.86 -3.15 -13.11
CA TYR A 178 18.66 -2.39 -13.43
C TYR A 178 17.78 -2.30 -12.19
N ALA A 179 17.89 -1.25 -11.40
CA ALA A 179 17.18 -1.06 -10.16
C ALA A 179 16.57 0.35 -10.11
N CYS A 180 15.30 0.47 -9.72
CA CYS A 180 14.58 1.75 -9.66
C CYS A 180 13.66 1.83 -8.42
N ASN A 181 13.42 3.06 -7.94
CA ASN A 181 12.53 3.35 -6.86
C ASN A 181 11.25 4.03 -7.37
N GLY A 182 10.08 3.48 -7.04
CA GLY A 182 8.82 4.21 -7.14
C GLY A 182 8.53 4.93 -5.83
N ILE A 183 8.53 6.26 -5.82
CA ILE A 183 8.18 7.05 -4.65
C ILE A 183 6.65 7.16 -4.61
N LEU A 184 6.03 6.18 -3.97
CA LEU A 184 4.59 6.02 -3.92
C LEU A 184 3.95 6.99 -2.94
N PHE A 185 3.03 7.80 -3.41
CA PHE A 185 2.09 8.53 -2.56
C PHE A 185 0.98 7.59 -2.09
N ASN A 186 0.11 8.06 -1.21
CA ASN A 186 -0.91 7.20 -0.63
C ASN A 186 -1.81 6.61 -1.74
N HIS A 187 -2.02 5.31 -1.72
CA HIS A 187 -2.85 4.64 -2.70
C HIS A 187 -3.68 3.55 -2.05
N GLU A 188 -4.92 3.54 -2.40
CA GLU A 188 -5.97 2.86 -1.70
C GLU A 188 -6.80 1.99 -2.64
N SER A 189 -7.62 1.12 -2.07
CA SER A 189 -8.58 0.31 -2.81
C SER A 189 -9.53 -0.43 -1.86
N PRO A 190 -10.55 -1.13 -2.36
CA PRO A 190 -11.40 -2.01 -1.56
C PRO A 190 -10.65 -3.11 -0.80
N ILE A 191 -9.45 -3.49 -1.24
CA ILE A 191 -8.62 -4.51 -0.58
C ILE A 191 -7.44 -3.92 0.22
N ARG A 192 -7.45 -2.61 0.50
CA ARG A 192 -6.51 -1.98 1.44
C ARG A 192 -6.53 -2.69 2.80
N GLY A 193 -5.43 -2.69 3.53
CA GLY A 193 -5.40 -3.21 4.91
C GLY A 193 -6.43 -2.51 5.80
N GLU A 194 -7.16 -3.27 6.59
CA GLU A 194 -8.35 -2.81 7.32
C GLU A 194 -8.06 -1.78 8.43
N THR A 195 -6.83 -1.76 8.94
CA THR A 195 -6.35 -0.84 9.98
C THR A 195 -5.87 0.50 9.44
N PHE A 196 -5.72 0.65 8.11
CA PHE A 196 -5.37 1.93 7.50
C PHE A 196 -6.55 2.90 7.50
N VAL A 197 -6.24 4.20 7.68
CA VAL A 197 -7.23 5.26 7.93
C VAL A 197 -8.38 5.25 6.92
N THR A 198 -8.12 5.09 5.65
CA THR A 198 -9.13 5.09 4.59
C THR A 198 -10.11 3.91 4.71
N ARG A 199 -9.60 2.67 4.90
CA ARG A 199 -10.43 1.50 5.14
C ARG A 199 -11.15 1.55 6.50
N LYS A 200 -10.49 2.11 7.51
CA LYS A 200 -11.14 2.35 8.81
C LYS A 200 -12.37 3.25 8.64
N ILE A 201 -12.26 4.32 7.84
CA ILE A 201 -13.37 5.23 7.55
C ILE A 201 -14.50 4.51 6.80
N THR A 202 -14.21 3.89 5.65
CA THR A 202 -15.24 3.28 4.79
C THR A 202 -15.98 2.14 5.48
N ARG A 203 -15.25 1.28 6.21
CA ARG A 203 -15.83 0.19 7.00
C ARG A 203 -16.69 0.71 8.16
N ALA A 204 -16.20 1.68 8.93
CA ALA A 204 -16.92 2.21 10.07
C ALA A 204 -18.20 2.93 9.65
N LEU A 205 -18.15 3.80 8.64
CA LEU A 205 -19.33 4.51 8.16
C LEU A 205 -20.38 3.56 7.57
N SER A 206 -19.96 2.53 6.81
CA SER A 206 -20.87 1.48 6.33
C SER A 206 -21.57 0.75 7.50
N ARG A 207 -20.85 0.43 8.55
CA ARG A 207 -21.40 -0.22 9.75
C ARG A 207 -22.30 0.71 10.57
N ILE A 208 -21.97 2.00 10.65
CA ILE A 208 -22.79 3.04 11.30
C ILE A 208 -24.12 3.19 10.55
N LYS A 209 -24.08 3.22 9.22
CA LYS A 209 -25.28 3.26 8.37
C LYS A 209 -26.27 2.14 8.65
N LEU A 210 -25.77 0.93 8.95
CA LEU A 210 -26.58 -0.25 9.29
C LEU A 210 -26.88 -0.38 10.80
N GLY A 211 -26.45 0.58 11.63
CA GLY A 211 -26.70 0.54 13.06
C GLY A 211 -25.92 -0.53 13.84
N ILE A 212 -24.87 -1.12 13.24
CA ILE A 212 -24.04 -2.15 13.89
C ILE A 212 -22.72 -1.62 14.47
N GLN A 213 -22.49 -0.30 14.33
CA GLN A 213 -21.42 0.46 14.98
C GLN A 213 -21.94 1.85 15.38
N GLU A 214 -21.45 2.42 16.48
CA GLU A 214 -21.96 3.69 16.98
C GLU A 214 -21.15 4.89 16.52
N CYS A 215 -19.81 4.80 16.55
CA CYS A 215 -18.92 5.91 16.28
C CYS A 215 -17.62 5.45 15.60
N LEU A 216 -17.07 6.29 14.77
CA LEU A 216 -15.73 6.20 14.18
C LEU A 216 -14.77 7.09 14.96
N TYR A 217 -13.65 6.54 15.43
CA TYR A 217 -12.60 7.29 16.11
C TYR A 217 -11.40 7.46 15.20
N LEU A 218 -10.93 8.70 15.03
CA LEU A 218 -9.80 9.07 14.15
C LEU A 218 -8.80 9.94 14.90
N GLY A 219 -7.61 10.11 14.33
CA GLY A 219 -6.60 11.07 14.79
C GLY A 219 -6.79 12.44 14.14
N ASN A 220 -5.68 12.99 13.58
CA ASN A 220 -5.69 14.32 12.96
C ASN A 220 -6.56 14.37 11.70
N MET A 221 -7.67 15.11 11.76
CA MET A 221 -8.63 15.28 10.67
C MET A 221 -8.15 16.22 9.57
N ASP A 222 -7.16 17.07 9.87
CA ASP A 222 -6.65 18.11 8.96
C ASP A 222 -5.44 17.64 8.14
N SER A 223 -4.91 16.46 8.42
CA SER A 223 -3.80 15.90 7.64
C SER A 223 -4.15 15.77 6.17
N LEU A 224 -3.31 16.35 5.30
CA LEU A 224 -3.50 16.35 3.85
C LEU A 224 -2.71 15.23 3.19
N ARG A 225 -3.38 14.47 2.34
CA ARG A 225 -2.75 13.35 1.59
C ARG A 225 -3.18 13.37 0.13
N ASP A 226 -2.25 13.04 -0.73
CA ASP A 226 -2.49 12.72 -2.14
C ASP A 226 -2.86 11.23 -2.20
N TRP A 227 -4.15 10.94 -2.45
CA TRP A 227 -4.67 9.58 -2.52
C TRP A 227 -5.01 9.18 -3.95
N GLY A 228 -4.38 8.13 -4.44
CA GLY A 228 -4.69 7.50 -5.72
C GLY A 228 -5.23 6.08 -5.56
N HIS A 229 -5.59 5.46 -6.67
CA HIS A 229 -6.04 4.08 -6.70
C HIS A 229 -4.88 3.11 -6.95
N ALA A 230 -4.80 2.03 -6.19
CA ALA A 230 -3.71 1.05 -6.29
C ALA A 230 -3.55 0.42 -7.69
N LYS A 231 -4.62 0.27 -8.46
CA LYS A 231 -4.55 -0.23 -9.85
C LYS A 231 -3.71 0.68 -10.76
N ASP A 232 -3.85 1.99 -10.62
CA ASP A 232 -3.04 2.95 -11.38
C ASP A 232 -1.56 2.88 -10.96
N TYR A 233 -1.31 2.68 -9.68
CA TYR A 233 0.04 2.63 -9.12
C TYR A 233 0.80 1.36 -9.56
N VAL A 234 0.14 0.20 -9.58
CA VAL A 234 0.80 -1.04 -10.05
C VAL A 234 1.10 -1.00 -11.55
N GLU A 235 0.27 -0.32 -12.35
CA GLU A 235 0.58 -0.07 -13.76
C GLU A 235 1.90 0.70 -13.91
N MET A 236 2.10 1.73 -13.08
CA MET A 236 3.35 2.50 -13.09
C MET A 236 4.54 1.66 -12.63
N GLN A 237 4.39 0.83 -11.59
CA GLN A 237 5.43 -0.08 -11.13
C GLN A 237 5.93 -0.98 -12.28
N TRP A 238 5.01 -1.52 -13.07
CA TRP A 238 5.35 -2.32 -14.24
C TRP A 238 6.01 -1.48 -15.33
N LEU A 239 5.47 -0.31 -15.68
CA LEU A 239 6.02 0.58 -16.70
C LEU A 239 7.49 0.97 -16.43
N MET A 240 7.84 1.21 -15.17
CA MET A 240 9.21 1.55 -14.76
C MET A 240 10.21 0.44 -15.09
N LEU A 241 9.80 -0.82 -15.02
CA LEU A 241 10.67 -1.96 -15.38
C LEU A 241 10.69 -2.27 -16.88
N GLN A 242 9.90 -1.57 -17.70
CA GLN A 242 9.91 -1.77 -19.17
C GLN A 242 10.84 -0.79 -19.90
N GLN A 243 11.44 0.16 -19.20
CA GLN A 243 12.29 1.19 -19.81
C GLN A 243 13.69 0.65 -20.16
N GLU A 244 14.41 1.36 -21.03
CA GLU A 244 15.80 1.02 -21.39
C GLU A 244 16.77 1.28 -20.25
N THR A 245 16.55 2.38 -19.52
CA THR A 245 17.40 2.82 -18.41
C THR A 245 16.60 2.92 -17.11
N PRO A 246 17.17 2.50 -15.97
CA PRO A 246 16.51 2.61 -14.67
C PRO A 246 16.50 4.05 -14.18
N GLU A 247 15.32 4.53 -13.81
CA GLU A 247 15.13 5.84 -13.17
C GLU A 247 14.13 5.74 -12.02
N ASP A 248 14.25 6.68 -11.07
CA ASP A 248 13.30 6.80 -9.96
C ASP A 248 12.17 7.77 -10.32
N PHE A 249 10.93 7.48 -9.89
CA PHE A 249 9.75 8.28 -10.24
C PHE A 249 8.85 8.49 -9.02
N VAL A 250 8.33 9.72 -8.91
CA VAL A 250 7.18 10.03 -8.07
C VAL A 250 5.91 9.46 -8.72
N ILE A 251 5.12 8.76 -7.92
CA ILE A 251 3.83 8.20 -8.33
C ILE A 251 2.76 8.80 -7.44
N ALA A 252 1.97 9.73 -7.98
CA ALA A 252 1.03 10.57 -7.27
C ALA A 252 -0.11 11.02 -8.20
N THR A 253 -1.21 11.51 -7.61
CA THR A 253 -2.32 12.09 -8.39
C THR A 253 -2.11 13.58 -8.67
N GLY A 254 -1.32 14.28 -7.85
CA GLY A 254 -1.13 15.72 -7.91
C GLY A 254 -2.26 16.52 -7.25
N VAL A 255 -3.16 15.84 -6.53
CA VAL A 255 -4.24 16.47 -5.75
C VAL A 255 -4.26 15.89 -4.35
N GLN A 256 -4.40 16.74 -3.35
CA GLN A 256 -4.47 16.30 -1.96
C GLN A 256 -5.82 16.65 -1.34
N TYR A 257 -6.23 15.83 -0.38
CA TYR A 257 -7.46 15.99 0.40
C TYR A 257 -7.17 15.78 1.88
N SER A 258 -7.98 16.37 2.75
CA SER A 258 -7.91 16.13 4.19
C SER A 258 -8.62 14.81 4.56
N VAL A 259 -8.27 14.27 5.72
CA VAL A 259 -8.99 13.10 6.29
C VAL A 259 -10.48 13.42 6.44
N ARG A 260 -10.82 14.68 6.85
CA ARG A 260 -12.22 15.13 6.96
C ARG A 260 -12.94 15.10 5.61
N GLU A 261 -12.30 15.54 4.52
CA GLU A 261 -12.89 15.48 3.18
C GLU A 261 -13.14 14.02 2.76
N PHE A 262 -12.21 13.11 3.06
CA PHE A 262 -12.42 11.67 2.80
C PHE A 262 -13.66 11.15 3.56
N VAL A 263 -13.81 11.50 4.85
CA VAL A 263 -15.00 11.14 5.64
C VAL A 263 -16.27 11.69 5.02
N ASN A 264 -16.27 12.95 4.60
CA ASN A 264 -17.45 13.59 4.01
C ASN A 264 -17.87 12.93 2.69
N VAL A 265 -16.90 12.61 1.81
CA VAL A 265 -17.19 11.94 0.53
C VAL A 265 -17.71 10.52 0.77
N ALA A 266 -17.09 9.79 1.71
CA ALA A 266 -17.55 8.44 2.08
C ALA A 266 -18.96 8.45 2.69
N ALA A 267 -19.27 9.41 3.56
CA ALA A 267 -20.61 9.56 4.14
C ALA A 267 -21.65 9.91 3.05
N LYS A 268 -21.32 10.81 2.14
CA LYS A 268 -22.19 11.19 1.01
C LYS A 268 -22.54 9.98 0.12
N GLU A 269 -21.60 9.10 -0.18
CA GLU A 269 -21.84 7.87 -0.95
C GLU A 269 -22.84 6.94 -0.23
N LEU A 270 -22.86 6.96 1.10
CA LEU A 270 -23.85 6.22 1.92
C LEU A 270 -25.18 6.96 2.08
N GLY A 271 -25.37 8.13 1.47
CA GLY A 271 -26.55 8.98 1.65
C GLY A 271 -26.65 9.57 3.07
N MET A 272 -25.51 9.84 3.70
CA MET A 272 -25.40 10.46 5.03
C MET A 272 -24.76 11.84 4.89
N SER A 273 -25.20 12.82 5.70
CA SER A 273 -24.51 14.09 5.86
C SER A 273 -23.94 14.24 7.26
N ILE A 274 -22.79 14.88 7.36
CA ILE A 274 -22.09 15.08 8.64
C ILE A 274 -21.95 16.58 8.90
N SER A 275 -22.39 17.03 10.07
CA SER A 275 -22.13 18.36 10.59
C SER A 275 -21.01 18.30 11.63
N TRP A 276 -20.01 19.19 11.49
CA TRP A 276 -18.84 19.21 12.35
C TRP A 276 -18.95 20.27 13.44
N ASN A 277 -18.52 19.93 14.66
CA ASN A 277 -18.45 20.86 15.79
C ASN A 277 -17.15 20.60 16.59
N GLY A 278 -16.57 21.67 17.15
CA GLY A 278 -15.29 21.62 17.84
C GLY A 278 -14.10 21.78 16.90
N LYS A 279 -12.87 21.65 17.44
CA LYS A 279 -11.60 21.69 16.71
C LYS A 279 -10.57 20.81 17.39
N GLY A 280 -9.63 20.27 16.60
CA GLY A 280 -8.54 19.44 17.11
C GLY A 280 -9.07 18.20 17.83
N VAL A 281 -8.64 17.97 19.07
CA VAL A 281 -9.04 16.79 19.85
C VAL A 281 -10.50 16.79 20.30
N ASP A 282 -11.15 17.96 20.34
CA ASP A 282 -12.55 18.12 20.72
C ASP A 282 -13.51 18.06 19.52
N GLU A 283 -12.99 17.87 18.31
CA GLU A 283 -13.78 17.85 17.09
C GLU A 283 -14.66 16.59 17.02
N LYS A 284 -15.93 16.79 16.65
CA LYS A 284 -16.92 15.74 16.50
C LYS A 284 -17.77 15.95 15.25
N GLY A 285 -18.10 14.85 14.58
CA GLY A 285 -19.04 14.80 13.46
C GLY A 285 -20.36 14.20 13.89
N TYR A 286 -21.45 14.88 13.56
CA TYR A 286 -22.81 14.51 13.92
C TYR A 286 -23.63 14.21 12.65
N ASP A 287 -24.46 13.18 12.71
CA ASP A 287 -25.43 12.89 11.66
C ASP A 287 -26.65 13.83 11.70
N GLU A 288 -27.60 13.63 10.81
CA GLU A 288 -28.81 14.44 10.66
C GLU A 288 -29.74 14.33 11.90
N SER A 289 -29.62 13.27 12.71
CA SER A 289 -30.36 13.11 13.95
C SER A 289 -29.71 13.81 15.16
N GLY A 290 -28.50 14.35 14.96
CA GLY A 290 -27.69 14.92 16.04
C GLY A 290 -26.87 13.88 16.83
N LYS A 291 -26.81 12.64 16.36
CA LYS A 291 -25.97 11.61 16.97
C LYS A 291 -24.50 11.82 16.57
N CYS A 292 -23.58 11.77 17.54
CA CYS A 292 -22.16 11.78 17.26
C CYS A 292 -21.75 10.44 16.61
N ILE A 293 -21.26 10.50 15.36
CA ILE A 293 -20.85 9.35 14.58
C ILE A 293 -19.35 9.36 14.22
N VAL A 294 -18.67 10.50 14.39
CA VAL A 294 -17.22 10.62 14.25
C VAL A 294 -16.68 11.42 15.43
N ALA A 295 -15.57 11.00 16.00
CA ALA A 295 -14.87 11.72 17.06
C ALA A 295 -13.35 11.61 16.89
N VAL A 296 -12.63 12.63 17.35
CA VAL A 296 -11.18 12.57 17.44
C VAL A 296 -10.78 11.87 18.74
N ASP A 297 -9.80 10.96 18.64
CA ASP A 297 -9.20 10.28 19.79
C ASP A 297 -7.68 10.55 19.79
N PRO A 298 -7.13 11.15 20.85
CA PRO A 298 -5.70 11.47 20.95
C PRO A 298 -4.77 10.25 20.81
N ARG A 299 -5.26 9.04 21.10
CA ARG A 299 -4.47 7.80 20.96
C ARG A 299 -4.05 7.49 19.51
N TYR A 300 -4.75 8.06 18.52
CA TYR A 300 -4.44 7.88 17.10
C TYR A 300 -3.50 8.94 16.53
N PHE A 301 -3.03 9.89 17.35
CA PHE A 301 -1.99 10.83 16.93
C PHE A 301 -0.62 10.15 16.94
N ARG A 302 0.18 10.43 15.93
CA ARG A 302 1.55 9.93 15.86
C ARG A 302 2.47 10.78 16.73
N PRO A 303 3.57 10.23 17.28
CA PRO A 303 4.58 11.00 18.00
C PRO A 303 5.16 12.16 17.16
N THR A 304 5.26 11.96 15.85
CA THR A 304 5.63 12.98 14.87
C THR A 304 4.70 12.88 13.67
N GLU A 305 3.94 13.91 13.42
CA GLU A 305 2.99 13.98 12.33
C GLU A 305 3.65 14.45 11.02
N VAL A 306 3.08 14.01 9.91
CA VAL A 306 3.31 14.54 8.57
C VAL A 306 2.03 15.28 8.16
N GLU A 307 2.10 16.59 8.09
CA GLU A 307 0.92 17.44 7.90
C GLU A 307 0.41 17.40 6.46
N THR A 308 1.34 17.43 5.49
CA THR A 308 1.00 17.52 4.06
C THR A 308 1.89 16.63 3.20
N LEU A 309 1.28 15.96 2.23
CA LEU A 309 1.97 15.26 1.15
C LEU A 309 1.21 15.53 -0.14
N LEU A 310 1.90 16.15 -1.11
CA LEU A 310 1.38 16.46 -2.45
C LEU A 310 2.45 16.14 -3.47
N GLY A 311 2.24 15.13 -4.32
CA GLY A 311 3.23 14.68 -5.29
C GLY A 311 3.18 15.42 -6.63
N ASP A 312 4.34 15.62 -7.24
CA ASP A 312 4.47 16.04 -8.64
C ASP A 312 4.91 14.86 -9.51
N ALA A 313 3.95 14.23 -10.20
CA ALA A 313 4.19 13.11 -11.10
C ALA A 313 4.51 13.56 -12.56
N SER A 314 4.90 14.81 -12.76
CA SER A 314 5.20 15.35 -14.11
C SER A 314 6.28 14.55 -14.84
N LYS A 315 7.28 14.02 -14.14
CA LYS A 315 8.30 13.15 -14.74
C LYS A 315 7.70 11.86 -15.29
N ALA A 316 6.82 11.19 -14.53
CA ALA A 316 6.13 9.97 -14.95
C ALA A 316 5.26 10.24 -16.18
N LYS A 317 4.50 11.34 -16.18
CA LYS A 317 3.67 11.76 -17.31
C LYS A 317 4.52 12.04 -18.56
N ASN A 318 5.59 12.83 -18.44
CA ASN A 318 6.37 13.27 -19.58
C ASN A 318 7.23 12.16 -20.18
N LYS A 319 7.79 11.26 -19.36
CA LYS A 319 8.69 10.19 -19.83
C LYS A 319 7.97 8.89 -20.16
N LEU A 320 6.93 8.54 -19.39
CA LEU A 320 6.27 7.24 -19.50
C LEU A 320 4.83 7.35 -20.01
N GLY A 321 4.31 8.56 -20.20
CA GLY A 321 2.91 8.79 -20.58
C GLY A 321 1.91 8.39 -19.50
N TRP A 322 2.39 8.15 -18.26
CA TRP A 322 1.52 7.69 -17.18
C TRP A 322 0.77 8.84 -16.52
N THR A 323 -0.52 8.65 -16.33
CA THR A 323 -1.38 9.52 -15.50
C THR A 323 -2.37 8.64 -14.74
N PRO A 324 -2.76 9.02 -13.51
CA PRO A 324 -3.80 8.31 -12.79
C PRO A 324 -5.12 8.39 -13.58
N LYS A 325 -5.88 7.31 -13.59
CA LYS A 325 -7.12 7.15 -14.36
C LYS A 325 -8.36 7.24 -13.47
N ILE A 326 -8.21 6.79 -12.21
CA ILE A 326 -9.31 6.70 -11.24
C ILE A 326 -9.26 7.93 -10.35
N THR A 327 -10.35 8.68 -10.31
CA THR A 327 -10.49 9.90 -9.50
C THR A 327 -10.66 9.58 -8.02
N PHE A 328 -10.45 10.58 -7.16
CA PHE A 328 -10.65 10.44 -5.72
C PHE A 328 -12.10 10.02 -5.36
N ASP A 329 -13.10 10.64 -5.99
CA ASP A 329 -14.50 10.31 -5.74
C ASP A 329 -14.83 8.88 -6.16
N GLU A 330 -14.33 8.43 -7.32
CA GLU A 330 -14.52 7.05 -7.80
C GLU A 330 -13.85 6.04 -6.87
N LEU A 331 -12.63 6.33 -6.39
CA LEU A 331 -11.91 5.51 -5.42
C LEU A 331 -12.72 5.35 -4.12
N VAL A 332 -13.16 6.47 -3.53
CA VAL A 332 -13.93 6.44 -2.28
C VAL A 332 -15.25 5.70 -2.46
N ALA A 333 -15.95 5.96 -3.57
CA ALA A 333 -17.21 5.29 -3.88
C ALA A 333 -17.04 3.77 -4.04
N GLU A 334 -15.98 3.31 -4.75
CA GLU A 334 -15.67 1.88 -4.88
C GLU A 334 -15.40 1.24 -3.51
N MET A 335 -14.57 1.88 -2.68
CA MET A 335 -14.26 1.38 -1.34
C MET A 335 -15.50 1.29 -0.45
N VAL A 336 -16.34 2.31 -0.44
CA VAL A 336 -17.57 2.35 0.36
C VAL A 336 -18.54 1.25 -0.07
N ARG A 337 -18.76 1.07 -1.39
CA ARG A 337 -19.69 0.04 -1.90
C ARG A 337 -19.25 -1.37 -1.52
N GLU A 338 -17.97 -1.66 -1.58
CA GLU A 338 -17.45 -2.97 -1.19
C GLU A 338 -17.50 -3.19 0.33
N ASP A 339 -17.20 -2.17 1.12
CA ASP A 339 -17.31 -2.27 2.58
C ASP A 339 -18.76 -2.31 3.07
N LEU A 340 -19.70 -1.67 2.37
CA LEU A 340 -21.13 -1.78 2.66
C LEU A 340 -21.65 -3.21 2.44
N LYS A 341 -21.28 -3.87 1.32
CA LYS A 341 -21.60 -5.30 1.09
C LYS A 341 -21.05 -6.18 2.21
N GLY A 342 -19.83 -5.89 2.69
CA GLY A 342 -19.25 -6.59 3.84
C GLY A 342 -20.05 -6.38 5.13
N ALA A 343 -20.48 -5.13 5.38
CA ALA A 343 -21.29 -4.79 6.55
C ALA A 343 -22.70 -5.40 6.51
N GLU A 344 -23.35 -5.42 5.33
CA GLU A 344 -24.65 -6.09 5.10
C GLU A 344 -24.56 -7.59 5.37
N ARG A 345 -23.49 -8.24 4.93
CA ARG A 345 -23.23 -9.65 5.26
C ARG A 345 -23.10 -9.86 6.77
N ASP A 346 -22.36 -9.00 7.46
CA ASP A 346 -22.19 -9.08 8.92
C ASP A 346 -23.52 -8.88 9.64
N GLU A 347 -24.35 -7.95 9.19
CA GLU A 347 -25.70 -7.72 9.71
C GLU A 347 -26.59 -8.95 9.53
N LEU A 348 -26.58 -9.56 8.33
CA LEU A 348 -27.33 -10.78 8.05
C LEU A 348 -26.91 -11.93 8.98
N ILE A 349 -25.61 -12.15 9.16
CA ILE A 349 -25.07 -13.18 10.07
C ILE A 349 -25.57 -12.94 11.51
N LYS A 350 -25.53 -11.69 11.99
CA LYS A 350 -26.01 -11.30 13.31
C LYS A 350 -27.52 -11.53 13.47
N ASN A 351 -28.31 -11.15 12.46
CA ASN A 351 -29.76 -11.30 12.48
C ASN A 351 -30.22 -12.77 12.50
N HIS A 352 -29.38 -13.69 11.99
CA HIS A 352 -29.60 -15.13 12.07
C HIS A 352 -29.02 -15.76 13.35
N GLY A 353 -28.60 -14.96 14.34
CA GLY A 353 -28.14 -15.44 15.63
C GLY A 353 -26.71 -15.96 15.69
N TYR A 354 -25.93 -15.79 14.63
CA TYR A 354 -24.52 -16.15 14.61
C TYR A 354 -23.62 -15.01 15.09
N GLN A 355 -22.45 -15.36 15.61
CA GLN A 355 -21.44 -14.37 15.98
C GLN A 355 -20.69 -13.89 14.73
N VAL A 356 -20.61 -12.57 14.59
CA VAL A 356 -19.75 -11.92 13.59
C VAL A 356 -18.35 -11.79 14.16
N PHE A 357 -17.35 -12.19 13.39
CA PHE A 357 -15.96 -11.94 13.75
C PHE A 357 -15.72 -10.42 13.77
N ARG A 358 -15.36 -9.90 14.95
CA ARG A 358 -14.97 -8.49 15.13
C ARG A 358 -13.47 -8.46 15.36
N PRO A 359 -12.67 -8.09 14.35
CA PRO A 359 -11.27 -7.85 14.60
C PRO A 359 -11.15 -6.71 15.61
N GLN A 360 -10.35 -6.92 16.63
CA GLN A 360 -9.96 -5.86 17.56
C GLN A 360 -8.79 -5.11 16.89
N GLU A 361 -8.89 -3.78 16.89
CA GLU A 361 -7.79 -2.91 16.47
C GLU A 361 -6.73 -2.80 17.57
#